data_5693e45e18f39b6cad95a52cdff9fe46
#
_entry.id   5693e45e18f39b6cad95a52cdff9fe46
#
_cell.length_a   1.000
_cell.length_b   1.000
_cell.length_c   1.000
_cell.angle_alpha   90.00
_cell.angle_beta   90.00
_cell.angle_gamma   90.00
#
_symmetry.space_group_name_H-M   'P 1'
#
loop_
_entity.id
_entity.type
_entity.pdbx_description
1 polymer ?
#
loop_
_entity_poly.entity_id
_entity_poly.type
_entity_poly.pdbx_seq_one_letter_code
_entity_poly.pdbx_strand_id
1 'polypeptide(L)'
;QKLNVQMTREAENLTRALRGDTKTQGAWGEFILESILEKSGLEKDREYYIQESFTTVDGRLRPDVIIRLPENKHVIIDSKVSLTAYNNFVNCENEEEKVLYLKSHLASIRQHMKSLGDKNYQKNITENSPDFVMMFIPIEPAYILAIQSEKTLYEEALERRIVFVSPTLLIPSLQLIKNTWKQEYQTRHVLDIANKAGDLYDKFVGFSED
;
A
#
# COMPACT_ATOMS: atom_id res chain seq x y z
N GLN A 1 12.23 -15.19 -2.48
CA GLN A 1 11.50 -16.23 -1.72
C GLN A 1 11.94 -16.32 -0.26
N LYS A 2 13.25 -16.37 0.07
CA LYS A 2 13.71 -16.47 1.46
C LYS A 2 13.28 -15.29 2.35
N LEU A 3 13.28 -14.06 1.83
CA LEU A 3 12.88 -12.86 2.56
C LEU A 3 11.40 -12.90 2.96
N ASN A 4 10.52 -13.35 2.05
CA ASN A 4 9.08 -13.46 2.32
C ASN A 4 8.80 -14.49 3.43
N VAL A 5 9.45 -15.66 3.38
CA VAL A 5 9.26 -16.71 4.39
C VAL A 5 9.76 -16.26 5.77
N GLN A 6 10.86 -15.52 5.81
CA GLN A 6 11.41 -15.00 7.07
C GLN A 6 10.49 -13.91 7.65
N MET A 7 10.03 -12.95 6.83
CA MET A 7 9.09 -11.92 7.27
C MET A 7 7.76 -12.50 7.75
N THR A 8 7.24 -13.54 7.08
CA THR A 8 6.01 -14.21 7.51
C THR A 8 6.19 -14.89 8.86
N ARG A 9 7.32 -15.58 9.10
CA ARG A 9 7.61 -16.21 10.41
C ARG A 9 7.82 -15.20 11.52
N GLU A 10 8.53 -14.12 11.26
CA GLU A 10 8.71 -13.03 12.22
C GLU A 10 7.38 -12.38 12.57
N ALA A 11 6.51 -12.17 11.55
CA ALA A 11 5.15 -11.69 11.72
C ALA A 11 4.31 -12.61 12.61
N GLU A 12 4.32 -13.92 12.37
CA GLU A 12 3.60 -14.91 13.17
C GLU A 12 4.11 -14.99 14.62
N ASN A 13 5.42 -14.97 14.82
CA ASN A 13 6.02 -15.03 16.16
C ASN A 13 5.70 -13.78 16.98
N LEU A 14 5.77 -12.60 16.36
CA LEU A 14 5.48 -11.35 17.02
C LEU A 14 3.97 -11.21 17.29
N THR A 15 3.12 -11.68 16.39
CA THR A 15 1.67 -11.72 16.59
C THR A 15 1.29 -12.52 17.82
N ARG A 16 1.99 -13.62 18.12
CA ARG A 16 1.82 -14.38 19.36
C ARG A 16 2.29 -13.61 20.60
N ALA A 17 3.33 -12.80 20.46
CA ALA A 17 3.86 -11.98 21.56
C ALA A 17 3.00 -10.75 21.87
N LEU A 18 2.28 -10.22 20.88
CA LEU A 18 1.42 -9.02 20.98
C LEU A 18 -0.02 -9.34 21.44
N ARG A 19 -0.22 -10.36 22.27
CA ARG A 19 -1.54 -10.72 22.78
C ARG A 19 -2.19 -9.53 23.49
N GLY A 20 -3.31 -9.05 22.94
CA GLY A 20 -4.27 -8.18 23.64
C GLY A 20 -4.08 -6.67 23.49
N ASP A 21 -2.99 -6.16 22.90
CA ASP A 21 -2.80 -4.72 22.69
C ASP A 21 -3.01 -4.32 21.23
N THR A 22 -4.21 -3.83 20.92
CA THR A 22 -4.58 -3.38 19.58
C THR A 22 -3.73 -2.20 19.07
N LYS A 23 -3.24 -1.35 19.98
CA LYS A 23 -2.39 -0.21 19.61
C LYS A 23 -1.01 -0.68 19.16
N THR A 24 -0.44 -1.64 19.87
CA THR A 24 0.85 -2.25 19.51
C THR A 24 0.75 -3.07 18.21
N GLN A 25 -0.39 -3.76 17.98
CA GLN A 25 -0.65 -4.45 16.70
C GLN A 25 -0.72 -3.47 15.53
N GLY A 26 -1.36 -2.31 15.71
CA GLY A 26 -1.42 -1.26 14.69
C GLY A 26 -0.03 -0.72 14.34
N ALA A 27 0.73 -0.31 15.35
CA ALA A 27 2.09 0.19 15.18
C ALA A 27 3.02 -0.84 14.50
N TRP A 28 2.83 -2.12 14.83
CA TRP A 28 3.58 -3.20 14.17
C TRP A 28 3.20 -3.37 12.70
N GLY A 29 1.91 -3.29 12.33
CA GLY A 29 1.47 -3.34 10.93
C GLY A 29 2.06 -2.19 10.11
N GLU A 30 2.09 -0.98 10.68
CA GLU A 30 2.75 0.19 10.07
C GLU A 30 4.26 -0.05 9.90
N PHE A 31 4.94 -0.61 10.90
CA PHE A 31 6.36 -0.96 10.83
C PHE A 31 6.68 -1.98 9.72
N ILE A 32 5.86 -3.02 9.55
CA ILE A 32 6.03 -3.99 8.45
C ILE A 32 5.85 -3.32 7.09
N LEU A 33 4.84 -2.47 6.95
CA LEU A 33 4.61 -1.71 5.72
C LEU A 33 5.81 -0.81 5.39
N GLU A 34 6.32 -0.07 6.37
CA GLU A 34 7.51 0.79 6.22
C GLU A 34 8.75 -0.02 5.84
N SER A 35 9.00 -1.16 6.50
CA SER A 35 10.10 -2.06 6.17
C SER A 35 10.03 -2.62 4.73
N ILE A 36 8.84 -2.90 4.21
CA ILE A 36 8.65 -3.33 2.83
C ILE A 36 8.96 -2.17 1.87
N LEU A 37 8.50 -0.97 2.16
CA LEU A 37 8.75 0.23 1.35
C LEU A 37 10.25 0.55 1.28
N GLU A 38 10.96 0.54 2.39
CA GLU A 38 12.41 0.77 2.44
C GLU A 38 13.19 -0.25 1.58
N LYS A 39 12.74 -1.51 1.58
CA LYS A 39 13.36 -2.59 0.78
C LYS A 39 12.87 -2.66 -0.67
N SER A 40 11.84 -1.89 -1.04
CA SER A 40 11.31 -1.86 -2.40
C SER A 40 12.28 -1.26 -3.40
N GLY A 41 13.17 -0.37 -2.92
CA GLY A 41 14.07 0.43 -3.72
C GLY A 41 13.41 1.67 -4.33
N LEU A 42 12.21 2.05 -3.87
CA LEU A 42 11.62 3.37 -4.08
C LEU A 42 12.31 4.38 -3.15
N GLU A 43 12.37 5.64 -3.59
CA GLU A 43 13.01 6.71 -2.83
C GLU A 43 11.99 7.38 -1.89
N LYS A 44 12.28 7.35 -0.58
CA LYS A 44 11.48 8.05 0.44
C LYS A 44 11.50 9.56 0.17
N ASP A 45 10.40 10.23 0.48
CA ASP A 45 10.16 11.67 0.32
C ASP A 45 10.22 12.16 -1.15
N ARG A 46 10.30 11.23 -2.10
CA ARG A 46 10.23 11.50 -3.54
C ARG A 46 9.21 10.61 -4.25
N GLU A 47 9.34 9.31 -4.11
CA GLU A 47 8.50 8.29 -4.76
C GLU A 47 7.46 7.70 -3.79
N TYR A 48 7.69 7.79 -2.47
CA TYR A 48 6.68 7.50 -1.46
C TYR A 48 6.82 8.38 -0.23
N TYR A 49 5.71 8.60 0.47
CA TYR A 49 5.59 9.42 1.67
C TYR A 49 4.86 8.64 2.75
N ILE A 50 5.33 8.76 4.00
CA ILE A 50 4.72 8.11 5.16
C ILE A 50 4.00 9.17 5.96
N GLN A 51 2.73 8.90 6.32
CA GLN A 51 1.90 9.75 7.17
C GLN A 51 1.81 11.22 6.73
N GLU A 52 1.92 11.48 5.43
CA GLU A 52 1.72 12.83 4.89
C GLU A 52 0.25 13.25 5.06
N SER A 53 0.05 14.49 5.49
CA SER A 53 -1.29 15.03 5.76
C SER A 53 -1.73 15.96 4.66
N PHE A 54 -2.97 15.77 4.19
CA PHE A 54 -3.60 16.64 3.20
C PHE A 54 -4.76 17.39 3.84
N THR A 55 -4.81 18.70 3.59
CA THR A 55 -5.98 19.51 3.94
C THR A 55 -6.92 19.47 2.75
N THR A 56 -8.13 18.96 2.97
CA THR A 56 -9.19 18.85 1.96
C THR A 56 -10.37 19.72 2.38
N VAL A 57 -11.36 19.87 1.48
CA VAL A 57 -12.60 20.61 1.78
C VAL A 57 -13.38 19.96 2.94
N ASP A 58 -13.28 18.61 3.05
CA ASP A 58 -13.98 17.82 4.06
C ASP A 58 -13.19 17.61 5.37
N GLY A 59 -11.97 18.21 5.47
CA GLY A 59 -11.13 18.10 6.64
C GLY A 59 -9.69 17.64 6.34
N ARG A 60 -8.97 17.21 7.38
CA ARG A 60 -7.59 16.73 7.27
C ARG A 60 -7.58 15.22 7.07
N LEU A 61 -7.05 14.77 5.94
CA LEU A 61 -6.80 13.36 5.63
C LEU A 61 -5.33 13.02 5.89
N ARG A 62 -5.10 11.87 6.53
CA ARG A 62 -3.76 11.35 6.80
C ARG A 62 -3.72 9.85 6.51
N PRO A 63 -3.44 9.46 5.26
CA PRO A 63 -3.18 8.07 4.93
C PRO A 63 -1.87 7.60 5.55
N ASP A 64 -1.71 6.29 5.75
CA ASP A 64 -0.48 5.74 6.32
C ASP A 64 0.67 5.87 5.33
N VAL A 65 0.44 5.61 4.04
CA VAL A 65 1.42 5.75 2.96
C VAL A 65 0.77 6.29 1.68
N ILE A 66 1.52 7.13 0.99
CA ILE A 66 1.23 7.59 -0.37
C ILE A 66 2.39 7.22 -1.25
N ILE A 67 2.12 6.50 -2.32
CA ILE A 67 3.09 6.22 -3.37
C ILE A 67 2.80 7.15 -4.54
N ARG A 68 3.81 7.90 -4.97
CA ARG A 68 3.74 8.68 -6.19
C ARG A 68 4.01 7.79 -7.41
N LEU A 69 3.26 8.04 -8.45
CA LEU A 69 3.47 7.47 -9.77
C LEU A 69 3.86 8.58 -10.74
N PRO A 70 4.43 8.28 -11.91
CA PRO A 70 4.57 9.23 -13.00
C PRO A 70 3.24 9.94 -13.33
N GLU A 71 3.31 11.08 -14.01
CA GLU A 71 2.15 11.89 -14.39
C GLU A 71 1.33 12.42 -13.20
N ASN A 72 1.96 12.64 -12.04
CA ASN A 72 1.31 13.13 -10.83
C ASN A 72 0.19 12.23 -10.28
N LYS A 73 0.20 10.95 -10.58
CA LYS A 73 -0.73 9.97 -10.02
C LYS A 73 -0.27 9.50 -8.65
N HIS A 74 -1.21 9.07 -7.79
CA HIS A 74 -0.92 8.63 -6.44
C HIS A 74 -1.67 7.35 -6.10
N VAL A 75 -1.01 6.41 -5.44
CA VAL A 75 -1.64 5.23 -4.82
C VAL A 75 -1.55 5.37 -3.31
N ILE A 76 -2.67 5.16 -2.65
CA ILE A 76 -2.77 5.20 -1.20
C ILE A 76 -2.72 3.79 -0.65
N ILE A 77 -1.98 3.60 0.45
CA ILE A 77 -1.98 2.38 1.25
C ILE A 77 -2.37 2.74 2.68
N ASP A 78 -3.34 2.02 3.22
CA ASP A 78 -3.79 2.14 4.62
C ASP A 78 -3.67 0.77 5.31
N SER A 79 -3.08 0.73 6.52
CA SER A 79 -2.62 -0.50 7.20
C SER A 79 -3.39 -0.83 8.49
N LYS A 80 -4.61 -0.32 8.68
CA LYS A 80 -5.32 -0.35 9.96
C LYS A 80 -6.23 -1.57 10.21
N VAL A 81 -5.77 -2.77 10.00
CA VAL A 81 -6.58 -3.97 10.29
C VAL A 81 -6.32 -4.47 11.71
N SER A 82 -7.39 -4.61 12.51
CA SER A 82 -7.29 -5.31 13.80
C SER A 82 -7.07 -6.81 13.59
N LEU A 83 -6.00 -7.33 14.19
CA LEU A 83 -5.62 -8.73 14.11
C LEU A 83 -6.03 -9.54 15.36
N THR A 84 -6.68 -8.89 16.32
CA THR A 84 -7.08 -9.53 17.61
C THR A 84 -7.97 -10.75 17.38
N ALA A 85 -8.98 -10.62 16.51
CA ALA A 85 -9.89 -11.72 16.22
C ALA A 85 -9.18 -12.88 15.51
N TYR A 86 -8.26 -12.58 14.57
CA TYR A 86 -7.41 -13.57 13.93
C TYR A 86 -6.53 -14.32 14.94
N ASN A 87 -5.88 -13.58 15.85
CA ASN A 87 -5.06 -14.19 16.90
C ASN A 87 -5.86 -15.13 17.82
N ASN A 88 -7.07 -14.71 18.18
CA ASN A 88 -7.96 -15.55 18.97
C ASN A 88 -8.37 -16.82 18.20
N PHE A 89 -8.67 -16.67 16.90
CA PHE A 89 -8.99 -17.82 16.03
C PHE A 89 -7.85 -18.85 15.98
N VAL A 90 -6.61 -18.40 15.77
CA VAL A 90 -5.45 -19.32 15.64
C VAL A 90 -5.11 -20.02 16.97
N ASN A 91 -5.33 -19.34 18.11
CA ASN A 91 -4.98 -19.90 19.43
C ASN A 91 -6.15 -20.57 20.14
N CYS A 92 -7.33 -20.63 19.55
CA CYS A 92 -8.49 -21.29 20.12
C CYS A 92 -8.46 -22.78 19.78
N GLU A 93 -8.71 -23.65 20.78
CA GLU A 93 -8.84 -25.10 20.61
C GLU A 93 -10.31 -25.53 20.44
N ASN A 94 -11.24 -24.68 20.86
CA ASN A 94 -12.68 -24.95 20.76
C ASN A 94 -13.23 -24.57 19.40
N GLU A 95 -13.75 -25.51 18.66
CA GLU A 95 -14.26 -25.30 17.30
C GLU A 95 -15.48 -24.35 17.25
N GLU A 96 -16.34 -24.34 18.26
CA GLU A 96 -17.47 -23.41 18.31
C GLU A 96 -17.00 -21.96 18.50
N GLU A 97 -16.01 -21.75 19.36
CA GLU A 97 -15.40 -20.42 19.55
C GLU A 97 -14.60 -19.96 18.33
N LYS A 98 -13.93 -20.88 17.61
CA LYS A 98 -13.25 -20.55 16.35
C LYS A 98 -14.20 -19.93 15.33
N VAL A 99 -15.42 -20.46 15.20
CA VAL A 99 -16.43 -19.89 14.30
C VAL A 99 -16.78 -18.46 14.69
N LEU A 100 -16.86 -18.14 16.00
CA LEU A 100 -17.12 -16.80 16.49
C LEU A 100 -15.94 -15.85 16.21
N TYR A 101 -14.71 -16.31 16.43
CA TYR A 101 -13.51 -15.50 16.13
C TYR A 101 -13.34 -15.26 14.63
N LEU A 102 -13.66 -16.24 13.79
CA LEU A 102 -13.67 -16.07 12.34
C LEU A 102 -14.67 -14.99 11.91
N LYS A 103 -15.90 -15.04 12.40
CA LYS A 103 -16.92 -14.03 12.15
C LYS A 103 -16.45 -12.63 12.60
N SER A 104 -15.82 -12.56 13.77
CA SER A 104 -15.27 -11.31 14.31
C SER A 104 -14.12 -10.77 13.44
N HIS A 105 -13.27 -11.63 12.89
CA HIS A 105 -12.21 -11.25 11.98
C HIS A 105 -12.78 -10.66 10.67
N LEU A 106 -13.73 -11.32 10.05
CA LEU A 106 -14.41 -10.84 8.85
C LEU A 106 -15.15 -9.51 9.09
N ALA A 107 -15.83 -9.40 10.24
CA ALA A 107 -16.50 -8.16 10.64
C ALA A 107 -15.52 -7.00 10.82
N SER A 108 -14.34 -7.25 11.42
CA SER A 108 -13.27 -6.26 11.57
C SER A 108 -12.77 -5.75 10.22
N ILE A 109 -12.55 -6.66 9.25
CA ILE A 109 -12.14 -6.29 7.89
C ILE A 109 -13.23 -5.44 7.21
N ARG A 110 -14.51 -5.85 7.28
CA ARG A 110 -15.62 -5.08 6.71
C ARG A 110 -15.77 -3.70 7.33
N GLN A 111 -15.63 -3.59 8.64
CA GLN A 111 -15.68 -2.30 9.32
C GLN A 111 -14.55 -1.38 8.85
N HIS A 112 -13.37 -1.94 8.64
CA HIS A 112 -12.22 -1.18 8.16
C HIS A 112 -12.42 -0.74 6.69
N MET A 113 -12.88 -1.65 5.81
CA MET A 113 -13.27 -1.30 4.43
C MET A 113 -14.29 -0.16 4.38
N LYS A 114 -15.31 -0.22 5.23
CA LYS A 114 -16.32 0.85 5.31
C LYS A 114 -15.67 2.17 5.71
N SER A 115 -14.91 2.20 6.79
CA SER A 115 -14.20 3.40 7.25
C SER A 115 -13.26 3.97 6.19
N LEU A 116 -12.60 3.11 5.42
CA LEU A 116 -11.66 3.50 4.37
C LEU A 116 -12.39 4.06 3.15
N GLY A 117 -13.50 3.43 2.75
CA GLY A 117 -14.35 3.92 1.66
C GLY A 117 -14.98 5.27 1.97
N ASP A 118 -15.39 5.50 3.22
CA ASP A 118 -16.01 6.74 3.66
C ASP A 118 -15.03 7.95 3.62
N LYS A 119 -13.72 7.70 3.70
CA LYS A 119 -12.68 8.75 3.64
C LYS A 119 -12.50 9.38 2.25
N ASN A 120 -13.06 8.78 1.19
CA ASN A 120 -13.04 9.30 -0.20
C ASN A 120 -11.67 9.86 -0.65
N TYR A 121 -10.58 9.18 -0.31
CA TYR A 121 -9.22 9.62 -0.64
C TYR A 121 -9.06 10.00 -2.12
N GLN A 122 -9.71 9.26 -3.02
CA GLN A 122 -9.59 9.42 -4.47
C GLN A 122 -10.09 10.79 -4.96
N LYS A 123 -11.15 11.33 -4.34
CA LYS A 123 -11.70 12.65 -4.73
C LYS A 123 -10.89 13.82 -4.20
N ASN A 124 -10.09 13.58 -3.16
CA ASN A 124 -9.49 14.62 -2.36
C ASN A 124 -8.00 14.84 -2.63
N ILE A 125 -7.32 13.92 -3.32
CA ILE A 125 -5.85 13.98 -3.42
C ILE A 125 -5.36 14.43 -4.80
N THR A 126 -5.89 13.92 -5.90
CA THR A 126 -5.62 14.45 -7.26
C THR A 126 -6.64 13.95 -8.28
N GLU A 127 -6.87 14.72 -9.36
CA GLU A 127 -7.75 14.34 -10.48
C GLU A 127 -7.24 13.12 -11.28
N ASN A 128 -5.97 12.75 -11.14
CA ASN A 128 -5.29 11.71 -11.91
C ASN A 128 -4.89 10.48 -11.09
N SER A 129 -5.38 10.31 -9.87
CA SER A 129 -5.04 9.15 -9.04
C SER A 129 -5.83 7.91 -9.45
N PRO A 130 -5.27 6.69 -9.28
CA PRO A 130 -6.03 5.47 -9.46
C PRO A 130 -7.29 5.47 -8.61
N ASP A 131 -8.36 4.94 -9.19
CA ASP A 131 -9.67 4.89 -8.55
C ASP A 131 -9.78 3.85 -7.42
N PHE A 132 -8.69 3.52 -6.75
CA PHE A 132 -8.67 2.54 -5.66
C PHE A 132 -7.67 2.89 -4.56
N VAL A 133 -7.91 2.36 -3.37
CA VAL A 133 -7.03 2.42 -2.20
C VAL A 133 -6.58 1.01 -1.85
N MET A 134 -5.31 0.83 -1.56
CA MET A 134 -4.77 -0.44 -1.08
C MET A 134 -4.99 -0.57 0.43
N MET A 135 -5.71 -1.59 0.85
CA MET A 135 -5.88 -1.97 2.25
C MET A 135 -4.85 -3.06 2.59
N PHE A 136 -3.83 -2.68 3.35
CA PHE A 136 -2.74 -3.58 3.71
C PHE A 136 -3.07 -4.44 4.92
N ILE A 137 -2.98 -5.76 4.74
CA ILE A 137 -3.14 -6.76 5.80
C ILE A 137 -1.75 -7.37 6.08
N PRO A 138 -1.09 -7.03 7.21
CA PRO A 138 0.32 -7.34 7.42
C PRO A 138 0.62 -8.83 7.66
N ILE A 139 -0.41 -9.64 7.90
CA ILE A 139 -0.29 -11.08 8.15
C ILE A 139 -0.91 -11.85 6.99
N GLU A 140 -0.06 -12.52 6.20
CA GLU A 140 -0.49 -13.30 5.04
C GLU A 140 -1.56 -14.36 5.37
N PRO A 141 -1.42 -15.20 6.43
CA PRO A 141 -2.45 -16.17 6.78
C PRO A 141 -3.78 -15.53 7.19
N ALA A 142 -3.79 -14.34 7.80
CA ALA A 142 -5.01 -13.62 8.15
C ALA A 142 -5.76 -13.15 6.89
N TYR A 143 -5.02 -12.66 5.89
CA TYR A 143 -5.56 -12.32 4.57
C TYR A 143 -6.16 -13.55 3.87
N ILE A 144 -5.39 -14.65 3.80
CA ILE A 144 -5.82 -15.90 3.15
C ILE A 144 -7.07 -16.45 3.84
N LEU A 145 -7.10 -16.50 5.17
CA LEU A 145 -8.26 -16.94 5.95
C LEU A 145 -9.51 -16.13 5.60
N ALA A 146 -9.40 -14.82 5.51
CA ALA A 146 -10.54 -13.95 5.20
C ALA A 146 -11.11 -14.23 3.79
N ILE A 147 -10.24 -14.26 2.77
CA ILE A 147 -10.66 -14.44 1.38
C ILE A 147 -11.20 -15.86 1.12
N GLN A 148 -10.64 -16.90 1.77
CA GLN A 148 -11.12 -18.26 1.63
C GLN A 148 -12.45 -18.51 2.35
N SER A 149 -12.65 -17.83 3.49
CA SER A 149 -13.87 -18.01 4.30
C SER A 149 -15.07 -17.25 3.73
N GLU A 150 -14.83 -16.14 3.01
CA GLU A 150 -15.90 -15.28 2.50
C GLU A 150 -15.55 -14.75 1.11
N LYS A 151 -16.07 -15.39 0.08
CA LYS A 151 -15.78 -15.03 -1.32
C LYS A 151 -16.32 -13.66 -1.72
N THR A 152 -17.44 -13.26 -1.14
CA THR A 152 -18.07 -11.96 -1.42
C THR A 152 -17.26 -10.79 -0.87
N LEU A 153 -16.35 -11.02 0.08
CA LEU A 153 -15.54 -9.98 0.69
C LEU A 153 -14.67 -9.23 -0.33
N TYR A 154 -14.19 -9.94 -1.34
CA TYR A 154 -13.39 -9.33 -2.42
C TYR A 154 -14.25 -8.45 -3.34
N GLU A 155 -15.47 -8.90 -3.67
CA GLU A 155 -16.43 -8.15 -4.47
C GLU A 155 -16.87 -6.88 -3.73
N GLU A 156 -17.21 -7.00 -2.43
CA GLU A 156 -17.53 -5.88 -1.55
C GLU A 156 -16.40 -4.84 -1.49
N ALA A 157 -15.14 -5.26 -1.50
CA ALA A 157 -13.98 -4.38 -1.52
C ALA A 157 -13.87 -3.63 -2.84
N LEU A 158 -14.01 -4.32 -3.98
CA LEU A 158 -13.97 -3.72 -5.31
C LEU A 158 -15.07 -2.68 -5.54
N GLU A 159 -16.30 -2.97 -5.08
CA GLU A 159 -17.42 -1.99 -5.12
C GLU A 159 -17.07 -0.70 -4.37
N ARG A 160 -16.26 -0.79 -3.31
CA ARG A 160 -15.76 0.34 -2.53
C ARG A 160 -14.45 0.92 -3.07
N ARG A 161 -13.97 0.42 -4.21
CA ARG A 161 -12.68 0.78 -4.80
C ARG A 161 -11.51 0.52 -3.85
N ILE A 162 -11.57 -0.58 -3.13
CA ILE A 162 -10.53 -1.06 -2.22
C ILE A 162 -9.93 -2.34 -2.79
N VAL A 163 -8.61 -2.41 -2.78
CA VAL A 163 -7.84 -3.60 -3.16
C VAL A 163 -7.10 -4.11 -1.93
N PHE A 164 -7.34 -5.36 -1.55
CA PHE A 164 -6.57 -5.98 -0.48
C PHE A 164 -5.16 -6.28 -0.94
N VAL A 165 -4.18 -5.94 -0.12
CA VAL A 165 -2.79 -6.30 -0.33
C VAL A 165 -2.17 -6.89 0.94
N SER A 166 -1.46 -7.98 0.76
CA SER A 166 -0.63 -8.63 1.79
C SER A 166 0.85 -8.36 1.49
N PRO A 167 1.79 -8.69 2.38
CA PRO A 167 3.22 -8.57 2.12
C PRO A 167 3.64 -9.23 0.80
N THR A 168 3.13 -10.42 0.50
CA THR A 168 3.44 -11.18 -0.72
C THR A 168 2.93 -10.48 -1.99
N LEU A 169 1.80 -9.79 -1.93
CA LEU A 169 1.24 -9.04 -3.05
C LEU A 169 1.84 -7.63 -3.18
N LEU A 170 2.14 -6.98 -2.07
CA LEU A 170 2.67 -5.62 -2.06
C LEU A 170 4.07 -5.54 -2.69
N ILE A 171 4.96 -6.48 -2.36
CA ILE A 171 6.35 -6.48 -2.86
C ILE A 171 6.43 -6.44 -4.40
N PRO A 172 5.78 -7.35 -5.16
CA PRO A 172 5.81 -7.28 -6.63
C PRO A 172 5.11 -6.03 -7.17
N SER A 173 4.06 -5.53 -6.50
CA SER A 173 3.39 -4.29 -6.90
C SER A 173 4.34 -3.09 -6.82
N LEU A 174 5.12 -2.98 -5.74
CA LEU A 174 6.13 -1.93 -5.58
C LEU A 174 7.28 -2.06 -6.60
N GLN A 175 7.68 -3.28 -6.95
CA GLN A 175 8.68 -3.50 -8.00
C GLN A 175 8.17 -3.06 -9.38
N LEU A 176 6.89 -3.28 -9.67
CA LEU A 176 6.28 -2.78 -10.91
C LEU A 176 6.29 -1.24 -10.93
N ILE A 177 5.92 -0.60 -9.83
CA ILE A 177 5.94 0.87 -9.70
C ILE A 177 7.36 1.41 -9.89
N LYS A 178 8.36 0.78 -9.27
CA LYS A 178 9.77 1.14 -9.45
C LYS A 178 10.20 1.05 -10.92
N ASN A 179 9.78 0.01 -11.64
CA ASN A 179 10.09 -0.13 -13.06
C ASN A 179 9.43 0.97 -13.89
N THR A 180 8.20 1.38 -13.55
CA THR A 180 7.52 2.51 -14.18
C THR A 180 8.31 3.81 -14.00
N TRP A 181 8.80 4.09 -12.79
CA TRP A 181 9.67 5.23 -12.53
C TRP A 181 10.96 5.18 -13.34
N LYS A 182 11.60 4.00 -13.42
CA LYS A 182 12.81 3.82 -14.21
C LYS A 182 12.59 4.15 -15.70
N GLN A 183 11.46 3.73 -16.27
CA GLN A 183 11.10 4.07 -17.65
C GLN A 183 10.86 5.56 -17.82
N GLU A 184 10.15 6.20 -16.88
CA GLU A 184 9.91 7.63 -16.90
C GLU A 184 11.23 8.44 -16.87
N TYR A 185 12.17 8.09 -16.00
CA TYR A 185 13.48 8.74 -15.96
C TYR A 185 14.27 8.54 -17.24
N GLN A 186 14.23 7.36 -17.83
CA GLN A 186 14.89 7.10 -19.12
C GLN A 186 14.29 7.97 -20.23
N THR A 187 12.96 8.06 -20.31
CA THR A 187 12.28 8.90 -21.33
C THR A 187 12.63 10.36 -21.15
N ARG A 188 12.59 10.90 -19.93
CA ARG A 188 12.99 12.28 -19.65
C ARG A 188 14.44 12.55 -20.06
N HIS A 189 15.33 11.63 -19.73
CA HIS A 189 16.76 11.78 -20.06
C HIS A 189 17.00 11.78 -21.57
N VAL A 190 16.30 10.98 -22.33
CA VAL A 190 16.37 10.98 -23.81
C VAL A 190 15.87 12.32 -24.37
N LEU A 191 14.76 12.84 -23.86
CA LEU A 191 14.24 14.15 -24.25
C LEU A 191 15.21 15.29 -23.93
N ASP A 192 15.83 15.26 -22.75
CA ASP A 192 16.85 16.25 -22.35
C ASP A 192 18.08 16.22 -23.28
N ILE A 193 18.52 15.03 -23.68
CA ILE A 193 19.63 14.88 -24.63
C ILE A 193 19.22 15.44 -26.00
N ALA A 194 18.03 15.14 -26.50
CA ALA A 194 17.54 15.63 -27.78
C ALA A 194 17.44 17.17 -27.80
N ASN A 195 16.89 17.76 -26.72
CA ASN A 195 16.81 19.22 -26.61
C ASN A 195 18.19 19.87 -26.57
N LYS A 196 19.13 19.34 -25.78
CA LYS A 196 20.52 19.86 -25.76
C LYS A 196 21.26 19.70 -27.08
N ALA A 197 20.98 18.64 -27.84
CA ALA A 197 21.53 18.46 -29.17
C ALA A 197 20.97 19.52 -30.16
N GLY A 198 19.66 19.83 -30.05
CA GLY A 198 19.02 20.91 -30.81
C GLY A 198 19.65 22.28 -30.49
N ASP A 199 19.78 22.61 -29.22
CA ASP A 199 20.42 23.85 -28.76
C ASP A 199 21.87 23.99 -29.27
N LEU A 200 22.62 22.87 -29.31
CA LEU A 200 23.98 22.85 -29.83
C LEU A 200 23.99 23.09 -31.35
N TYR A 201 23.09 22.45 -32.08
CA TYR A 201 22.95 22.65 -33.51
C TYR A 201 22.64 24.12 -33.85
N ASP A 202 21.67 24.72 -33.18
CA ASP A 202 21.30 26.13 -33.39
C ASP A 202 22.46 27.09 -33.11
N LYS A 203 23.28 26.83 -32.08
CA LYS A 203 24.50 27.57 -31.80
C LYS A 203 25.52 27.39 -32.93
N PHE A 204 25.65 26.21 -33.48
CA PHE A 204 26.58 25.95 -34.61
C PHE A 204 26.16 26.68 -35.86
N VAL A 205 24.85 26.69 -36.20
CA VAL A 205 24.31 27.46 -37.32
C VAL A 205 24.56 28.92 -37.15
N GLY A 206 24.25 29.50 -35.97
CA GLY A 206 24.53 30.93 -35.71
C GLY A 206 26.01 31.31 -35.82
N PHE A 207 26.92 30.38 -35.48
CA PHE A 207 28.37 30.60 -35.60
C PHE A 207 28.87 30.54 -37.07
N SER A 208 28.11 29.89 -37.96
CA SER A 208 28.49 29.78 -39.36
C SER A 208 27.90 30.90 -40.23
N GLU A 209 26.97 31.71 -39.70
CA GLU A 209 26.33 32.84 -40.38
C GLU A 209 27.01 34.20 -40.08
N ASP A 210 27.92 34.25 -39.06
CA ASP A 210 28.82 35.39 -38.71
C ASP A 210 30.17 35.20 -39.45
#